data_b397069346e336e516e3a746ab967acc
#
_entry.id   b397069346e336e516e3a746ab967acc
#
_cell.length_a   1.000
_cell.length_b   1.000
_cell.length_c   1.000
_cell.angle_alpha   90.00
_cell.angle_beta   90.00
_cell.angle_gamma   90.00
#
_symmetry.space_group_name_H-M   'P 1'
#
loop_
_entity.id
_entity.type
_entity.pdbx_description
1 polymer ?
#
loop_
_entity_poly.entity_id
_entity_poly.type
_entity_poly.pdbx_seq_one_letter_code
_entity_poly.pdbx_strand_id
1 'polypeptide(L)'
;FVRIPGQPLVYVIDYDPDILKTDFRDWIEKDVLDLKVIDIAEATLNDYQVVVDSNNPLKQRFRAKVQSEGTRWSLREFLEFDDPANPTERKVGDQEEINNVRLNKLAETLGSLEVVDVARKPPGVNADLTVLGDENDLLSLQSRGFVAVSRQRGLIEIYSMNGELSVATKDGITYRMRFGKNRPSEEGLKGSLDRYMMVSAAVNEDLFPMPEEPVLPSLPVESDNDDAPAPPGSETEDEETGKNSASEDDIEQERRRLQTEYRRKVELRNEKLAQAEDRVAELNRRFGDWYFVISEDSFKNLRIEREDLIVKKGALPKLNRGAAGSPATPPTTGSEK
;
A
#
# COMPACT_ATOMS: atom_id res chain seq x y z
N PHE A 1 -22.45 39.20 -15.81
CA PHE A 1 -21.25 39.78 -16.44
C PHE A 1 -19.99 39.06 -16.04
N VAL A 2 -19.19 38.66 -17.00
CA VAL A 2 -17.91 37.96 -16.77
C VAL A 2 -16.78 38.74 -17.43
N ARG A 3 -15.63 38.87 -16.77
CA ARG A 3 -14.42 39.46 -17.32
C ARG A 3 -13.26 38.45 -17.19
N ILE A 4 -12.57 38.24 -18.30
CA ILE A 4 -11.35 37.44 -18.30
C ILE A 4 -10.23 38.29 -17.65
N PRO A 5 -9.49 37.78 -16.67
CA PRO A 5 -8.37 38.51 -16.08
C PRO A 5 -7.37 38.97 -17.16
N GLY A 6 -6.96 40.25 -17.09
CA GLY A 6 -6.05 40.86 -18.07
C GLY A 6 -6.71 41.37 -19.36
N GLN A 7 -8.01 41.17 -19.57
CA GLN A 7 -8.75 41.73 -20.69
C GLN A 7 -9.64 42.90 -20.27
N PRO A 8 -9.76 43.98 -21.08
CA PRO A 8 -10.60 45.13 -20.73
C PRO A 8 -12.09 44.89 -20.99
N LEU A 9 -12.44 43.87 -21.78
CA LEU A 9 -13.81 43.57 -22.19
C LEU A 9 -14.59 42.84 -21.10
N VAL A 10 -15.86 43.21 -20.94
CA VAL A 10 -16.84 42.55 -20.07
C VAL A 10 -17.88 41.90 -20.95
N TYR A 11 -18.17 40.64 -20.71
CA TYR A 11 -19.11 39.85 -21.46
C TYR A 11 -20.42 39.69 -20.66
N VAL A 12 -21.54 39.81 -21.33
CA VAL A 12 -22.82 39.38 -20.79
C VAL A 12 -23.01 37.92 -21.17
N ILE A 13 -23.16 37.07 -20.17
CA ILE A 13 -23.45 35.65 -20.38
C ILE A 13 -24.80 35.33 -19.73
N ASP A 14 -25.53 34.46 -20.35
CA ASP A 14 -26.67 33.81 -19.72
C ASP A 14 -26.14 32.64 -18.89
N TYR A 15 -26.16 32.81 -17.57
CA TYR A 15 -25.51 31.90 -16.64
C TYR A 15 -26.38 31.72 -15.39
N ASP A 16 -26.63 30.47 -15.04
CA ASP A 16 -27.32 30.11 -13.82
C ASP A 16 -26.31 30.17 -12.65
N PRO A 17 -26.42 31.11 -11.71
CA PRO A 17 -25.50 31.24 -10.60
C PRO A 17 -25.52 30.02 -9.65
N ASP A 18 -26.59 29.22 -9.65
CA ASP A 18 -26.70 27.99 -8.83
C ASP A 18 -25.75 26.87 -9.29
N ILE A 19 -25.22 26.98 -10.52
CA ILE A 19 -24.17 26.07 -11.02
C ILE A 19 -22.81 26.36 -10.36
N LEU A 20 -22.56 27.61 -9.93
CA LEU A 20 -21.32 27.98 -9.21
C LEU A 20 -21.41 27.50 -7.76
N LYS A 21 -20.78 26.38 -7.52
CA LYS A 21 -20.54 25.94 -6.14
C LYS A 21 -19.58 26.91 -5.46
N THR A 22 -19.97 27.43 -4.31
CA THR A 22 -19.16 28.37 -3.52
C THR A 22 -18.32 27.66 -2.47
N ASP A 23 -18.65 26.42 -2.14
CA ASP A 23 -17.89 25.60 -1.23
C ASP A 23 -16.66 25.02 -1.93
N PHE A 24 -15.48 25.26 -1.38
CA PHE A 24 -14.22 24.73 -1.92
C PHE A 24 -14.24 23.20 -2.06
N ARG A 25 -14.93 22.51 -1.17
CA ARG A 25 -15.07 21.03 -1.15
C ARG A 25 -15.82 20.46 -2.35
N ASP A 26 -16.62 21.27 -3.04
CA ASP A 26 -17.27 20.87 -4.29
C ASP A 26 -16.29 20.83 -5.49
N TRP A 27 -15.08 21.41 -5.32
CA TRP A 27 -14.06 21.53 -6.35
C TRP A 27 -12.87 20.57 -6.14
N ILE A 28 -12.80 19.89 -5.00
CA ILE A 28 -11.76 18.90 -4.76
C ILE A 28 -12.12 17.55 -5.40
N GLU A 29 -11.10 16.88 -5.90
CA GLU A 29 -11.25 15.49 -6.34
C GLU A 29 -11.37 14.58 -5.11
N LYS A 30 -12.51 13.90 -5.00
CA LYS A 30 -12.84 13.12 -3.80
C LYS A 30 -12.17 11.75 -3.78
N ASP A 31 -12.03 11.10 -4.95
CA ASP A 31 -11.29 9.85 -5.08
C ASP A 31 -9.78 10.12 -5.18
N VAL A 32 -9.12 10.09 -4.03
CA VAL A 32 -7.69 10.42 -3.93
C VAL A 32 -6.82 9.25 -4.31
N LEU A 33 -7.20 8.03 -3.95
CA LEU A 33 -6.35 6.86 -4.12
C LEU A 33 -6.38 6.32 -5.54
N ASP A 34 -7.49 6.49 -6.27
CA ASP A 34 -7.73 5.87 -7.60
C ASP A 34 -7.37 4.38 -7.57
N LEU A 35 -7.87 3.69 -6.52
CA LEU A 35 -7.52 2.32 -6.20
C LEU A 35 -8.74 1.41 -6.39
N LYS A 36 -8.56 0.36 -7.20
CA LYS A 36 -9.61 -0.64 -7.40
C LYS A 36 -9.41 -1.80 -6.43
N VAL A 37 -10.49 -2.26 -5.80
CA VAL A 37 -10.45 -3.39 -4.85
C VAL A 37 -9.80 -4.64 -5.46
N ILE A 38 -10.03 -4.90 -6.75
CA ILE A 38 -9.49 -6.06 -7.46
C ILE A 38 -7.96 -6.03 -7.60
N ASP A 39 -7.36 -4.84 -7.55
CA ASP A 39 -5.92 -4.64 -7.71
C ASP A 39 -5.16 -4.80 -6.38
N ILE A 40 -5.86 -4.85 -5.24
CA ILE A 40 -5.23 -5.05 -3.93
C ILE A 40 -4.62 -6.46 -3.87
N ALA A 41 -3.31 -6.52 -3.66
CA ALA A 41 -2.56 -7.75 -3.49
C ALA A 41 -2.29 -8.07 -2.01
N GLU A 42 -1.95 -7.05 -1.24
CA GLU A 42 -1.52 -7.20 0.14
C GLU A 42 -1.90 -5.97 0.98
N ALA A 43 -2.17 -6.19 2.27
CA ALA A 43 -2.29 -5.11 3.23
C ALA A 43 -1.41 -5.39 4.45
N THR A 44 -0.70 -4.36 4.92
CA THR A 44 0.09 -4.37 6.15
C THR A 44 -0.54 -3.42 7.15
N LEU A 45 -1.02 -3.98 8.25
CA LEU A 45 -1.55 -3.26 9.40
C LEU A 45 -0.40 -3.04 10.37
N ASN A 46 -0.05 -1.79 10.64
CA ASN A 46 1.05 -1.45 11.54
C ASN A 46 0.52 -0.56 12.65
N ASP A 47 0.24 -1.16 13.79
CA ASP A 47 -0.26 -0.46 14.97
C ASP A 47 0.88 -0.14 15.94
N TYR A 48 1.06 1.16 16.18
CA TYR A 48 2.08 1.69 17.07
C TYR A 48 1.58 2.93 17.79
N GLN A 49 2.27 3.28 18.86
CA GLN A 49 2.11 4.53 19.57
C GLN A 49 3.40 5.35 19.50
N VAL A 50 3.30 6.65 19.26
CA VAL A 50 4.43 7.55 19.34
C VAL A 50 4.53 8.10 20.76
N VAL A 51 5.67 7.91 21.40
CA VAL A 51 6.00 8.45 22.74
C VAL A 51 7.03 9.55 22.55
N VAL A 52 6.59 10.80 22.66
CA VAL A 52 7.49 11.96 22.59
C VAL A 52 8.46 11.92 23.77
N ASP A 53 9.71 12.34 23.56
CA ASP A 53 10.77 12.39 24.56
C ASP A 53 11.31 11.02 25.05
N SER A 54 11.15 9.98 24.25
CA SER A 54 11.71 8.66 24.52
C SER A 54 12.90 8.35 23.59
N ASN A 55 13.90 7.61 24.09
CA ASN A 55 14.99 7.08 23.25
C ASN A 55 14.49 6.11 22.18
N ASN A 56 13.30 5.53 22.35
CA ASN A 56 12.59 4.76 21.36
C ASN A 56 11.17 5.36 21.18
N PRO A 57 11.02 6.36 20.30
CA PRO A 57 9.77 7.10 20.16
C PRO A 57 8.63 6.28 19.60
N LEU A 58 8.90 5.13 18.96
CA LEU A 58 7.87 4.25 18.38
C LEU A 58 7.69 3.02 19.27
N LYS A 59 6.58 2.96 19.99
CA LYS A 59 6.09 1.74 20.67
C LYS A 59 5.19 0.98 19.73
N GLN A 60 5.75 -0.01 19.06
CA GLN A 60 4.96 -0.93 18.22
C GLN A 60 4.12 -1.83 19.12
N ARG A 61 2.85 -2.08 18.73
CA ARG A 61 1.92 -2.98 19.42
C ARG A 61 1.75 -4.28 18.66
N PHE A 62 1.42 -4.16 17.37
CA PHE A 62 1.42 -5.30 16.47
C PHE A 62 1.72 -4.86 15.04
N ARG A 63 2.15 -5.81 14.22
CA ARG A 63 2.23 -5.70 12.78
C ARG A 63 1.65 -6.97 12.17
N ALA A 64 0.69 -6.82 11.28
CA ALA A 64 0.11 -7.94 10.56
C ALA A 64 0.19 -7.69 9.06
N LYS A 65 0.60 -8.71 8.32
CA LYS A 65 0.71 -8.72 6.86
C LYS A 65 -0.26 -9.77 6.32
N VAL A 66 -1.22 -9.33 5.51
CA VAL A 66 -2.27 -10.17 4.95
C VAL A 66 -2.25 -10.07 3.42
N GLN A 67 -2.41 -11.20 2.75
CA GLN A 67 -2.43 -11.29 1.30
C GLN A 67 -3.86 -11.54 0.83
N SER A 68 -4.27 -10.82 -0.23
CA SER A 68 -5.57 -10.92 -0.87
C SER A 68 -5.56 -11.92 -2.02
N GLU A 69 -6.55 -12.79 -2.04
CA GLU A 69 -6.89 -13.68 -3.15
C GLU A 69 -8.34 -13.42 -3.58
N GLY A 70 -8.62 -12.15 -3.94
CA GLY A 70 -9.97 -11.69 -4.22
C GLY A 70 -10.76 -11.40 -2.95
N THR A 71 -11.75 -12.22 -2.61
CA THR A 71 -12.55 -12.08 -1.38
C THR A 71 -11.99 -12.89 -0.20
N ARG A 72 -10.95 -13.68 -0.42
CA ARG A 72 -10.25 -14.43 0.61
C ARG A 72 -8.95 -13.73 0.95
N TRP A 73 -8.61 -13.79 2.24
CA TRP A 73 -7.36 -13.26 2.76
C TRP A 73 -6.60 -14.35 3.50
N SER A 74 -5.30 -14.35 3.39
CA SER A 74 -4.40 -15.23 4.12
C SER A 74 -3.45 -14.41 4.97
N LEU A 75 -3.14 -14.89 6.18
CA LEU A 75 -2.16 -14.28 7.07
C LEU A 75 -0.77 -14.71 6.61
N ARG A 76 0.10 -13.72 6.32
CA ARG A 76 1.51 -13.96 5.98
C ARG A 76 2.42 -13.79 7.16
N GLU A 77 2.16 -12.77 7.97
CA GLU A 77 2.91 -12.46 9.18
C GLU A 77 1.96 -11.84 10.20
N PHE A 78 2.13 -12.18 11.47
CA PHE A 78 1.52 -11.46 12.57
C PHE A 78 2.49 -11.41 13.75
N LEU A 79 3.05 -10.24 14.00
CA LEU A 79 3.98 -9.98 15.09
C LEU A 79 3.31 -9.15 16.17
N GLU A 80 3.37 -9.61 17.40
CA GLU A 80 2.93 -8.90 18.60
C GLU A 80 4.17 -8.40 19.35
N PHE A 81 4.15 -7.14 19.79
CA PHE A 81 5.27 -6.46 20.44
C PHE A 81 4.96 -6.17 21.92
N ASP A 82 4.44 -7.18 22.64
CA ASP A 82 4.26 -7.09 24.09
C ASP A 82 5.61 -6.88 24.79
N ASP A 83 6.69 -7.50 24.27
CA ASP A 83 8.08 -7.14 24.52
C ASP A 83 8.70 -6.53 23.25
N PRO A 84 9.03 -5.23 23.23
CA PRO A 84 9.60 -4.57 22.06
C PRO A 84 10.92 -5.16 21.57
N ALA A 85 11.70 -5.81 22.45
CA ALA A 85 12.97 -6.43 22.11
C ALA A 85 12.78 -7.83 21.50
N ASN A 86 11.68 -8.52 21.83
CA ASN A 86 11.41 -9.89 21.42
C ASN A 86 9.96 -10.01 20.91
N PRO A 87 9.67 -9.58 19.67
CA PRO A 87 8.33 -9.74 19.10
C PRO A 87 7.97 -11.22 18.98
N THR A 88 6.72 -11.54 19.31
CA THR A 88 6.17 -12.89 19.22
C THR A 88 5.36 -13.04 17.93
N GLU A 89 5.68 -14.07 17.15
CA GLU A 89 4.88 -14.42 15.99
C GLU A 89 3.62 -15.16 16.44
N ARG A 90 2.43 -14.61 16.11
CA ARG A 90 1.15 -15.25 16.32
C ARG A 90 0.69 -15.97 15.06
N LYS A 91 0.28 -17.22 15.20
CA LYS A 91 -0.34 -18.04 14.14
C LYS A 91 -1.82 -18.20 14.38
N VAL A 92 -2.56 -18.45 13.32
CA VAL A 92 -4.00 -18.78 13.41
C VAL A 92 -4.13 -20.18 13.98
N GLY A 93 -4.81 -20.31 15.11
CA GLY A 93 -5.05 -21.60 15.78
C GLY A 93 -6.07 -22.48 15.05
N ASP A 94 -6.15 -23.78 15.41
CA ASP A 94 -7.04 -24.75 14.77
C ASP A 94 -8.53 -24.36 14.85
N GLN A 95 -8.93 -23.65 15.90
CA GLN A 95 -10.30 -23.16 16.13
C GLN A 95 -10.48 -21.69 15.75
N GLU A 96 -9.49 -21.10 15.08
CA GLU A 96 -9.48 -19.71 14.67
C GLU A 96 -9.44 -19.58 13.15
N GLU A 97 -9.85 -18.46 12.66
CA GLU A 97 -9.77 -18.08 11.25
C GLU A 97 -9.51 -16.59 11.10
N ILE A 98 -8.93 -16.20 9.94
CA ILE A 98 -8.78 -14.79 9.61
C ILE A 98 -10.16 -14.16 9.35
N ASN A 99 -10.37 -12.95 9.84
CA ASN A 99 -11.63 -12.24 9.68
C ASN A 99 -11.78 -11.66 8.27
N ASN A 100 -12.14 -12.50 7.31
CA ASN A 100 -12.34 -12.10 5.92
C ASN A 100 -13.39 -10.99 5.77
N VAL A 101 -14.43 -10.98 6.62
CA VAL A 101 -15.48 -9.94 6.55
C VAL A 101 -14.89 -8.56 6.87
N ARG A 102 -14.04 -8.49 7.88
CA ARG A 102 -13.41 -7.25 8.29
C ARG A 102 -12.38 -6.76 7.25
N LEU A 103 -11.60 -7.67 6.68
CA LEU A 103 -10.62 -7.37 5.63
C LEU A 103 -11.29 -6.99 4.30
N ASN A 104 -12.38 -7.64 3.93
CA ASN A 104 -13.17 -7.23 2.76
C ASN A 104 -13.78 -5.84 2.94
N LYS A 105 -14.25 -5.52 4.18
CA LYS A 105 -14.75 -4.17 4.47
C LYS A 105 -13.66 -3.10 4.38
N LEU A 106 -12.43 -3.42 4.79
CA LEU A 106 -11.27 -2.57 4.59
C LEU A 106 -11.03 -2.35 3.08
N ALA A 107 -10.99 -3.41 2.28
CA ALA A 107 -10.76 -3.31 0.83
C ALA A 107 -11.87 -2.50 0.12
N GLU A 108 -13.14 -2.75 0.45
CA GLU A 108 -14.27 -1.97 -0.07
C GLU A 108 -14.15 -0.49 0.28
N THR A 109 -13.77 -0.20 1.55
CA THR A 109 -13.59 1.18 2.00
C THR A 109 -12.44 1.87 1.27
N LEU A 110 -11.34 1.17 0.98
CA LEU A 110 -10.23 1.70 0.18
C LEU A 110 -10.66 2.04 -1.25
N GLY A 111 -11.43 1.15 -1.89
CA GLY A 111 -11.90 1.34 -3.27
C GLY A 111 -13.01 2.39 -3.41
N SER A 112 -13.59 2.84 -2.30
CA SER A 112 -14.62 3.89 -2.26
C SER A 112 -14.26 5.02 -1.30
N LEU A 113 -12.94 5.20 -1.02
CA LEU A 113 -12.49 6.21 -0.07
C LEU A 113 -12.63 7.61 -0.64
N GLU A 114 -13.58 8.34 -0.11
CA GLU A 114 -13.76 9.75 -0.44
C GLU A 114 -13.17 10.65 0.63
N VAL A 115 -12.48 11.69 0.20
CA VAL A 115 -12.07 12.79 1.07
C VAL A 115 -13.20 13.79 1.21
N VAL A 116 -13.43 14.25 2.44
CA VAL A 116 -14.45 15.25 2.74
C VAL A 116 -13.87 16.66 2.74
N ASP A 117 -12.55 16.79 2.92
CA ASP A 117 -11.85 18.07 2.91
C ASP A 117 -10.34 17.86 2.71
N VAL A 118 -9.61 18.93 2.42
CA VAL A 118 -8.15 18.94 2.34
C VAL A 118 -7.57 20.14 3.08
N ALA A 119 -6.36 19.99 3.61
CA ALA A 119 -5.59 21.09 4.17
C ALA A 119 -4.16 21.06 3.64
N ARG A 120 -3.58 22.23 3.41
CA ARG A 120 -2.22 22.29 2.84
C ARG A 120 -1.18 21.88 3.88
N LYS A 121 -0.23 21.04 3.46
CA LYS A 121 0.95 20.70 4.25
C LYS A 121 1.93 21.89 4.30
N PRO A 122 2.75 21.99 5.35
CA PRO A 122 3.87 22.90 5.37
C PRO A 122 4.88 22.61 4.25
N PRO A 123 5.59 23.64 3.74
CA PRO A 123 6.55 23.48 2.65
C PRO A 123 7.68 22.50 2.93
N GLY A 124 8.06 22.33 4.21
CA GLY A 124 9.14 21.41 4.60
C GLY A 124 8.77 19.93 4.61
N VAL A 125 7.51 19.57 4.32
CA VAL A 125 7.04 18.17 4.30
C VAL A 125 7.10 17.62 2.90
N ASN A 126 7.90 16.57 2.71
CA ASN A 126 8.07 15.90 1.43
C ASN A 126 6.95 14.87 1.15
N ALA A 127 6.83 14.47 -0.13
CA ALA A 127 5.82 13.51 -0.57
C ALA A 127 6.04 12.09 0.00
N ASP A 128 7.28 11.73 0.32
CA ASP A 128 7.67 10.46 0.94
C ASP A 128 7.45 10.42 2.46
N LEU A 129 6.82 11.46 3.01
CA LEU A 129 6.57 11.65 4.45
C LEU A 129 7.84 11.85 5.28
N THR A 130 8.88 12.40 4.67
CA THR A 130 10.01 12.98 5.38
C THR A 130 9.82 14.48 5.60
N VAL A 131 10.54 15.06 6.55
CA VAL A 131 10.45 16.50 6.83
C VAL A 131 11.85 17.10 6.96
N LEU A 132 12.04 18.26 6.32
CA LEU A 132 13.21 19.13 6.47
C LEU A 132 12.82 20.50 7.06
N GLY A 133 11.61 20.58 7.63
CA GLY A 133 10.96 21.81 8.05
C GLY A 133 11.52 22.44 9.31
N ASP A 134 11.07 23.66 9.56
CA ASP A 134 11.36 24.41 10.78
C ASP A 134 10.40 24.04 11.93
N GLU A 135 10.50 24.76 13.05
CA GLU A 135 9.66 24.53 14.23
C GLU A 135 8.16 24.73 13.92
N ASN A 136 7.79 25.67 13.04
CA ASN A 136 6.40 25.92 12.67
C ASN A 136 5.83 24.74 11.87
N ASP A 137 6.64 24.13 10.99
CA ASP A 137 6.25 22.94 10.27
C ASP A 137 5.98 21.78 11.22
N LEU A 138 6.84 21.58 12.21
CA LEU A 138 6.67 20.54 13.24
C LEU A 138 5.41 20.79 14.10
N LEU A 139 5.13 22.04 14.50
CA LEU A 139 3.91 22.39 15.21
C LEU A 139 2.64 22.14 14.37
N SER A 140 2.71 22.45 13.07
CA SER A 140 1.61 22.17 12.13
C SER A 140 1.31 20.67 12.04
N LEU A 141 2.35 19.83 11.95
CA LEU A 141 2.22 18.38 11.97
C LEU A 141 1.59 17.89 13.28
N GLN A 142 2.13 18.33 14.40
CA GLN A 142 1.69 17.91 15.75
C GLN A 142 0.24 18.28 16.04
N SER A 143 -0.18 19.47 15.60
CA SER A 143 -1.57 19.94 15.76
C SER A 143 -2.57 19.02 15.08
N ARG A 144 -2.16 18.33 14.00
CA ARG A 144 -2.97 17.39 13.22
C ARG A 144 -2.75 15.91 13.59
N GLY A 145 -1.91 15.64 14.62
CA GLY A 145 -1.67 14.27 15.12
C GLY A 145 -0.59 13.51 14.37
N PHE A 146 0.36 14.25 13.80
CA PHE A 146 1.56 13.68 13.18
C PHE A 146 2.79 14.13 13.96
N VAL A 147 3.79 13.27 14.06
CA VAL A 147 5.01 13.48 14.82
C VAL A 147 6.22 13.19 13.97
N ALA A 148 7.15 14.15 13.93
CA ALA A 148 8.44 13.96 13.29
C ALA A 148 9.38 13.17 14.21
N VAL A 149 9.93 12.07 13.72
CA VAL A 149 10.82 11.17 14.46
C VAL A 149 12.15 11.09 13.75
N SER A 150 13.22 11.41 14.46
CA SER A 150 14.58 11.25 13.93
C SER A 150 14.91 9.77 13.77
N ARG A 151 15.35 9.40 12.58
CA ARG A 151 15.86 8.07 12.23
C ARG A 151 17.38 8.08 12.13
N GLN A 152 17.94 6.90 11.93
CA GLN A 152 19.37 6.77 11.64
C GLN A 152 19.79 7.62 10.43
N ARG A 153 20.98 8.19 10.43
CA ARG A 153 21.55 9.06 9.39
C ARG A 153 20.93 10.46 9.28
N GLY A 154 20.24 10.93 10.34
CA GLY A 154 19.69 12.30 10.35
C GLY A 154 18.40 12.49 9.51
N LEU A 155 17.81 11.40 8.98
CA LEU A 155 16.53 11.45 8.33
C LEU A 155 15.42 11.66 9.37
N ILE A 156 14.55 12.62 9.14
CA ILE A 156 13.37 12.86 9.98
C ILE A 156 12.14 12.36 9.23
N GLU A 157 11.51 11.33 9.75
CA GLU A 157 10.31 10.72 9.18
C GLU A 157 9.07 11.08 10.00
N ILE A 158 7.94 11.33 9.32
CA ILE A 158 6.68 11.72 9.94
C ILE A 158 5.87 10.47 10.26
N TYR A 159 5.56 10.25 11.53
CA TYR A 159 4.67 9.19 12.01
C TYR A 159 3.33 9.75 12.45
N SER A 160 2.32 8.91 12.51
CA SER A 160 1.00 9.28 13.02
C SER A 160 0.77 8.74 14.43
N MET A 161 -0.16 9.34 15.16
CA MET A 161 -0.54 8.86 16.49
C MET A 161 -1.47 7.63 16.46
N ASN A 162 -2.07 7.33 15.30
CA ASN A 162 -3.11 6.30 15.17
C ASN A 162 -2.72 5.15 14.23
N GLY A 163 -1.42 4.88 14.12
CA GLY A 163 -0.92 3.77 13.33
C GLY A 163 -0.87 4.06 11.82
N GLU A 164 -0.56 3.03 11.06
CA GLU A 164 -0.31 3.08 9.62
C GLU A 164 -0.96 1.88 8.93
N LEU A 165 -1.53 2.11 7.77
CA LEU A 165 -1.99 1.08 6.85
C LEU A 165 -1.18 1.21 5.56
N SER A 166 -0.49 0.13 5.16
CA SER A 166 0.14 0.04 3.84
C SER A 166 -0.62 -0.97 3.00
N VAL A 167 -0.87 -0.63 1.73
CA VAL A 167 -1.58 -1.48 0.78
C VAL A 167 -0.76 -1.60 -0.49
N ALA A 168 -0.36 -2.81 -0.82
CA ALA A 168 0.33 -3.10 -2.07
C ALA A 168 -0.66 -3.60 -3.13
N THR A 169 -0.49 -3.11 -4.35
CA THR A 169 -1.30 -3.47 -5.51
C THR A 169 -0.54 -4.42 -6.44
N LYS A 170 -1.27 -5.13 -7.31
CA LYS A 170 -0.72 -6.10 -8.25
C LYS A 170 0.19 -5.50 -9.32
N ASP A 171 0.04 -4.21 -9.58
CA ASP A 171 0.85 -3.42 -10.51
C ASP A 171 2.13 -2.86 -9.87
N GLY A 172 2.40 -3.21 -8.61
CA GLY A 172 3.67 -2.90 -7.94
C GLY A 172 3.72 -1.55 -7.24
N ILE A 173 2.56 -1.00 -6.87
CA ILE A 173 2.48 0.24 -6.10
C ILE A 173 2.11 -0.08 -4.66
N THR A 174 2.81 0.53 -3.70
CA THR A 174 2.45 0.49 -2.28
C THR A 174 1.97 1.87 -1.83
N TYR A 175 0.71 1.96 -1.45
CA TYR A 175 0.13 3.13 -0.77
C TYR A 175 0.38 3.02 0.73
N ARG A 176 0.90 4.09 1.34
CA ARG A 176 1.08 4.18 2.79
C ARG A 176 0.20 5.29 3.33
N MET A 177 -0.72 4.94 4.21
CA MET A 177 -1.67 5.85 4.83
C MET A 177 -1.37 5.98 6.32
N ARG A 178 -1.23 7.21 6.81
CA ARG A 178 -1.01 7.56 8.22
C ARG A 178 -2.17 8.40 8.73
N PHE A 179 -2.74 8.03 9.87
CA PHE A 179 -3.97 8.61 10.40
C PHE A 179 -3.69 9.53 11.58
N GLY A 180 -3.97 10.81 11.40
CA GLY A 180 -3.78 11.84 12.41
C GLY A 180 -4.92 11.92 13.42
N LYS A 181 -5.08 13.10 14.05
CA LYS A 181 -6.17 13.40 14.99
C LYS A 181 -7.50 13.54 14.25
N ASN A 182 -8.58 13.33 14.99
CA ASN A 182 -9.91 13.73 14.55
C ASN A 182 -10.14 15.22 14.75
N ARG A 183 -11.13 15.75 14.04
CA ARG A 183 -11.68 17.10 14.16
C ARG A 183 -13.21 17.03 14.07
N PRO A 184 -13.95 18.06 14.56
CA PRO A 184 -15.38 18.15 14.28
C PRO A 184 -15.62 18.17 12.76
N SER A 185 -16.64 17.45 12.31
CA SER A 185 -17.06 17.49 10.90
C SER A 185 -17.79 18.81 10.61
N GLU A 186 -17.51 19.38 9.46
CA GLU A 186 -18.21 20.59 8.99
C GLU A 186 -19.49 20.26 8.24
N GLU A 187 -19.61 19.05 7.68
CA GLU A 187 -20.75 18.62 6.87
C GLU A 187 -21.65 17.60 7.55
N GLY A 188 -21.23 17.00 8.63
CA GLY A 188 -21.95 15.91 9.27
C GLY A 188 -23.09 16.34 10.19
N LEU A 189 -23.81 15.34 10.70
CA LEU A 189 -24.72 15.52 11.80
C LEU A 189 -23.96 16.14 12.99
N LYS A 190 -24.65 16.98 13.78
CA LYS A 190 -24.04 17.62 14.95
C LYS A 190 -23.37 16.56 15.84
N GLY A 191 -22.05 16.63 15.98
CA GLY A 191 -21.23 15.65 16.74
C GLY A 191 -20.52 14.60 15.89
N SER A 192 -20.66 14.58 14.55
CA SER A 192 -19.83 13.75 13.69
C SER A 192 -18.38 14.26 13.65
N LEU A 193 -17.46 13.34 13.40
CA LEU A 193 -16.03 13.61 13.37
C LEU A 193 -15.44 13.22 12.02
N ASP A 194 -14.45 13.98 11.61
CA ASP A 194 -13.56 13.69 10.50
C ASP A 194 -12.14 13.50 11.01
N ARG A 195 -11.25 12.94 10.19
CA ARG A 195 -9.88 12.62 10.59
C ARG A 195 -8.87 13.02 9.53
N TYR A 196 -7.76 13.60 9.97
CA TYR A 196 -6.63 13.88 9.10
C TYR A 196 -5.95 12.59 8.67
N MET A 197 -5.54 12.53 7.41
CA MET A 197 -4.80 11.45 6.81
C MET A 197 -3.68 12.02 5.94
N MET A 198 -2.52 11.37 5.95
CA MET A 198 -1.45 11.58 4.98
C MET A 198 -1.29 10.31 4.15
N VAL A 199 -1.00 10.49 2.88
CA VAL A 199 -0.75 9.38 1.94
C VAL A 199 0.57 9.61 1.25
N SER A 200 1.30 8.53 1.01
CA SER A 200 2.44 8.46 0.09
C SER A 200 2.36 7.19 -0.73
N ALA A 201 2.98 7.18 -1.90
CA ALA A 201 3.12 6.01 -2.75
C ALA A 201 4.60 5.65 -2.90
N ALA A 202 4.90 4.36 -3.02
CA ALA A 202 6.23 3.85 -3.30
C ALA A 202 6.13 2.64 -4.25
N VAL A 203 7.20 2.38 -5.00
CA VAL A 203 7.29 1.13 -5.79
C VAL A 203 7.52 -0.04 -4.84
N ASN A 204 6.80 -1.14 -5.06
CA ASN A 204 7.05 -2.42 -4.41
C ASN A 204 8.04 -3.23 -5.23
N GLU A 205 9.32 -3.04 -4.95
CA GLU A 205 10.41 -3.70 -5.70
C GLU A 205 10.35 -5.22 -5.64
N ASP A 206 9.77 -5.79 -4.58
CA ASP A 206 9.61 -7.25 -4.43
C ASP A 206 8.76 -7.89 -5.54
N LEU A 207 7.91 -7.12 -6.22
CA LEU A 207 7.12 -7.56 -7.36
C LEU A 207 7.87 -7.52 -8.69
N PHE A 208 9.08 -6.97 -8.70
CA PHE A 208 9.93 -6.86 -9.87
C PHE A 208 11.28 -7.56 -9.68
N PRO A 209 11.31 -8.86 -9.28
CA PRO A 209 12.56 -9.57 -9.12
C PRO A 209 13.33 -9.65 -10.44
N MET A 210 14.65 -9.65 -10.37
CA MET A 210 15.45 -9.94 -11.53
C MET A 210 15.17 -11.39 -11.97
N PRO A 211 14.95 -11.63 -13.28
CA PRO A 211 14.86 -13.01 -13.78
C PRO A 211 16.12 -13.79 -13.46
N GLU A 212 15.97 -15.07 -13.21
CA GLU A 212 17.11 -15.97 -13.02
C GLU A 212 17.94 -16.07 -14.30
N GLU A 213 19.26 -15.96 -14.16
CA GLU A 213 20.16 -16.12 -15.28
C GLU A 213 20.08 -17.57 -15.83
N PRO A 214 19.98 -17.74 -17.15
CA PRO A 214 19.89 -19.07 -17.71
C PRO A 214 21.22 -19.83 -17.55
N VAL A 215 21.11 -21.08 -17.15
CA VAL A 215 22.25 -22.00 -17.20
C VAL A 215 22.51 -22.33 -18.67
N LEU A 216 23.61 -21.83 -19.20
CA LEU A 216 23.99 -22.04 -20.59
C LEU A 216 24.67 -23.43 -20.74
N PRO A 217 24.29 -24.24 -21.75
CA PRO A 217 24.96 -25.52 -22.00
C PRO A 217 26.43 -25.27 -22.34
N SER A 218 27.30 -26.13 -21.81
CA SER A 218 28.75 -26.08 -22.06
C SER A 218 29.04 -26.41 -23.51
N LEU A 219 29.92 -25.65 -24.13
CA LEU A 219 30.48 -26.06 -25.44
C LEU A 219 31.43 -27.27 -25.22
N PRO A 220 31.46 -28.21 -26.15
CA PRO A 220 32.46 -29.27 -26.13
C PRO A 220 33.85 -28.61 -26.09
N VAL A 221 34.66 -28.99 -25.12
CA VAL A 221 36.06 -28.58 -25.11
C VAL A 221 36.76 -29.44 -26.14
N GLU A 222 37.24 -28.85 -27.26
CA GLU A 222 38.23 -29.53 -28.09
C GLU A 222 39.41 -29.89 -27.19
N SER A 223 39.52 -31.18 -26.86
CA SER A 223 40.74 -31.68 -26.25
C SER A 223 41.80 -31.72 -27.35
N ASP A 224 42.70 -30.77 -27.37
CA ASP A 224 43.98 -30.88 -28.06
C ASP A 224 44.71 -32.11 -27.48
N ASN A 225 44.38 -33.25 -28.01
CA ASN A 225 45.19 -34.45 -27.84
C ASN A 225 46.35 -34.37 -28.82
N ASP A 226 47.37 -33.61 -28.43
CA ASP A 226 48.70 -33.77 -29.00
C ASP A 226 49.21 -35.19 -28.69
N ASP A 227 49.34 -35.93 -29.78
CA ASP A 227 50.26 -37.03 -30.05
C ASP A 227 50.87 -37.75 -28.82
N ALA A 228 50.27 -38.87 -28.44
CA ALA A 228 51.02 -39.98 -27.84
C ALA A 228 50.65 -41.30 -28.55
N PRO A 229 51.62 -42.05 -29.06
CA PRO A 229 51.34 -43.31 -29.81
C PRO A 229 50.80 -44.39 -28.87
N ALA A 230 49.69 -45.01 -29.28
CA ALA A 230 49.06 -46.12 -28.60
C ALA A 230 49.90 -47.39 -28.59
N PRO A 231 49.95 -48.19 -27.49
CA PRO A 231 50.45 -49.58 -27.51
C PRO A 231 49.41 -50.51 -28.12
N PRO A 232 49.81 -51.54 -28.83
CA PRO A 232 48.90 -52.46 -29.52
C PRO A 232 48.35 -53.54 -28.57
N GLY A 233 47.02 -53.71 -28.60
CA GLY A 233 46.38 -54.96 -28.18
C GLY A 233 45.47 -54.87 -26.96
N SER A 234 44.16 -54.67 -27.18
CA SER A 234 43.09 -55.44 -26.53
C SER A 234 41.78 -55.21 -27.25
N GLU A 235 41.27 -56.25 -27.87
CA GLU A 235 39.90 -56.35 -28.37
C GLU A 235 38.95 -56.36 -27.15
N THR A 236 37.98 -55.49 -27.11
CA THR A 236 36.76 -55.65 -26.28
C THR A 236 35.61 -54.88 -26.90
N GLU A 237 34.70 -55.70 -27.36
CA GLU A 237 33.27 -55.61 -27.60
C GLU A 237 32.57 -54.21 -27.60
N ASP A 238 31.88 -54.03 -28.72
CA ASP A 238 30.89 -52.95 -29.00
C ASP A 238 29.78 -52.97 -27.98
N GLU A 239 29.74 -51.91 -27.11
CA GLU A 239 28.49 -51.42 -26.54
C GLU A 239 28.17 -50.08 -27.19
N GLU A 240 27.21 -50.12 -28.14
CA GLU A 240 26.51 -48.93 -28.65
C GLU A 240 25.75 -48.21 -27.51
N THR A 241 26.41 -47.35 -26.76
CA THR A 241 25.76 -46.31 -26.04
C THR A 241 25.62 -45.10 -26.97
N GLY A 242 24.44 -44.98 -27.58
CA GLY A 242 24.07 -43.83 -28.38
C GLY A 242 24.16 -42.53 -27.56
N LYS A 243 25.34 -41.94 -27.53
CA LYS A 243 25.50 -40.51 -27.13
C LYS A 243 24.95 -39.71 -28.29
N ASN A 244 23.73 -39.20 -28.10
CA ASN A 244 23.17 -38.10 -28.87
C ASN A 244 24.04 -36.86 -28.56
N SER A 245 25.20 -36.75 -29.19
CA SER A 245 26.02 -35.53 -29.13
C SER A 245 25.29 -34.50 -29.99
N ALA A 246 24.56 -33.56 -29.33
CA ALA A 246 24.07 -32.38 -30.01
C ALA A 246 25.24 -31.74 -30.76
N SER A 247 25.05 -31.36 -32.03
CA SER A 247 26.10 -30.68 -32.78
C SER A 247 26.48 -29.36 -32.10
N GLU A 248 27.71 -28.89 -32.29
CA GLU A 248 28.14 -27.60 -31.74
C GLU A 248 27.19 -26.45 -32.14
N ASP A 249 26.69 -26.52 -33.38
CA ASP A 249 25.70 -25.58 -33.91
C ASP A 249 24.38 -25.60 -33.11
N ASP A 250 23.91 -26.80 -32.72
CA ASP A 250 22.68 -26.94 -31.91
C ASP A 250 22.88 -26.36 -30.51
N ILE A 251 24.03 -26.58 -29.89
CA ILE A 251 24.36 -26.03 -28.57
C ILE A 251 24.47 -24.51 -28.66
N GLU A 252 25.11 -23.96 -29.68
CA GLU A 252 25.24 -22.52 -29.86
C GLU A 252 23.89 -21.87 -30.13
N GLN A 253 23.03 -22.50 -30.92
CA GLN A 253 21.67 -22.04 -31.19
C GLN A 253 20.82 -22.00 -29.91
N GLU A 254 20.89 -23.03 -29.07
CA GLU A 254 20.18 -23.06 -27.78
C GLU A 254 20.72 -22.01 -26.82
N ARG A 255 22.03 -21.77 -26.76
CA ARG A 255 22.62 -20.66 -25.97
C ARG A 255 22.09 -19.30 -26.42
N ARG A 256 22.05 -19.03 -27.70
CA ARG A 256 21.52 -17.77 -28.27
C ARG A 256 20.03 -17.61 -27.95
N ARG A 257 19.26 -18.70 -28.01
CA ARG A 257 17.84 -18.73 -27.67
C ARG A 257 17.64 -18.35 -26.18
N LEU A 258 18.35 -19.04 -25.28
CA LEU A 258 18.26 -18.79 -23.83
C LEU A 258 18.68 -17.38 -23.45
N GLN A 259 19.75 -16.85 -24.05
CA GLN A 259 20.18 -15.48 -23.84
C GLN A 259 19.15 -14.45 -24.36
N THR A 260 18.53 -14.73 -25.50
CA THR A 260 17.51 -13.85 -26.08
C THR A 260 16.25 -13.84 -25.20
N GLU A 261 15.82 -15.00 -24.72
CA GLU A 261 14.69 -15.13 -23.82
C GLU A 261 14.94 -14.40 -22.47
N TYR A 262 16.14 -14.59 -21.91
CA TYR A 262 16.54 -13.90 -20.69
C TYR A 262 16.51 -12.37 -20.89
N ARG A 263 17.12 -11.87 -21.97
CA ARG A 263 17.13 -10.44 -22.29
C ARG A 263 15.71 -9.88 -22.41
N ARG A 264 14.81 -10.60 -23.07
CA ARG A 264 13.40 -10.23 -23.19
C ARG A 264 12.69 -10.17 -21.83
N LYS A 265 12.97 -11.14 -20.93
CA LYS A 265 12.42 -11.13 -19.57
C LYS A 265 12.91 -9.92 -18.76
N VAL A 266 14.20 -9.59 -18.87
CA VAL A 266 14.79 -8.39 -18.23
C VAL A 266 14.18 -7.11 -18.78
N GLU A 267 14.03 -6.99 -20.09
CA GLU A 267 13.41 -5.84 -20.74
C GLU A 267 11.96 -5.63 -20.27
N LEU A 268 11.15 -6.69 -20.29
CA LEU A 268 9.77 -6.64 -19.82
C LEU A 268 9.68 -6.26 -18.33
N ARG A 269 10.58 -6.79 -17.51
CA ARG A 269 10.69 -6.41 -16.09
C ARG A 269 10.99 -4.92 -15.94
N ASN A 270 11.96 -4.40 -16.68
CA ASN A 270 12.38 -3.00 -16.62
C ASN A 270 11.27 -2.06 -17.11
N GLU A 271 10.54 -2.45 -18.16
CA GLU A 271 9.38 -1.70 -18.65
C GLU A 271 8.28 -1.59 -17.58
N LYS A 272 7.93 -2.69 -16.93
CA LYS A 272 6.95 -2.70 -15.85
C LYS A 272 7.38 -1.87 -14.64
N LEU A 273 8.66 -1.95 -14.28
CA LEU A 273 9.22 -1.15 -13.20
C LEU A 273 9.13 0.35 -13.51
N ALA A 274 9.52 0.76 -14.71
CA ALA A 274 9.43 2.15 -15.15
C ALA A 274 7.98 2.67 -15.13
N GLN A 275 7.01 1.86 -15.58
CA GLN A 275 5.58 2.21 -15.49
C GLN A 275 5.13 2.41 -14.03
N ALA A 276 5.58 1.56 -13.11
CA ALA A 276 5.28 1.71 -11.69
C ALA A 276 5.93 2.97 -11.09
N GLU A 277 7.18 3.27 -11.45
CA GLU A 277 7.90 4.48 -11.04
C GLU A 277 7.19 5.76 -11.52
N ASP A 278 6.79 5.81 -12.78
CA ASP A 278 6.05 6.93 -13.37
C ASP A 278 4.71 7.14 -12.63
N ARG A 279 3.98 6.06 -12.36
CA ARG A 279 2.72 6.13 -11.63
C ARG A 279 2.91 6.59 -10.19
N VAL A 280 3.92 6.11 -9.50
CA VAL A 280 4.29 6.56 -8.15
C VAL A 280 4.64 8.04 -8.14
N ALA A 281 5.39 8.52 -9.13
CA ALA A 281 5.72 9.93 -9.25
C ALA A 281 4.48 10.82 -9.46
N GLU A 282 3.51 10.35 -10.26
CA GLU A 282 2.24 11.04 -10.45
C GLU A 282 1.41 11.10 -9.15
N LEU A 283 1.25 9.95 -8.47
CA LEU A 283 0.54 9.86 -7.20
C LEU A 283 1.17 10.75 -6.13
N ASN A 284 2.50 10.74 -6.00
CA ASN A 284 3.18 11.56 -5.01
C ASN A 284 3.10 13.07 -5.31
N ARG A 285 3.00 13.48 -6.58
CA ARG A 285 2.66 14.89 -6.92
C ARG A 285 1.26 15.25 -6.44
N ARG A 286 0.29 14.32 -6.51
CA ARG A 286 -1.07 14.51 -6.02
C ARG A 286 -1.14 14.54 -4.50
N PHE A 287 -0.35 13.68 -3.82
CA PHE A 287 -0.36 13.54 -2.36
C PHE A 287 0.52 14.56 -1.62
N GLY A 288 1.57 15.04 -2.29
CA GLY A 288 2.70 15.74 -1.66
C GLY A 288 2.29 16.95 -0.85
N ASP A 289 1.40 17.80 -1.36
CA ASP A 289 1.08 19.10 -0.79
C ASP A 289 -0.05 19.08 0.24
N TRP A 290 -0.76 17.94 0.42
CA TRP A 290 -2.03 17.93 1.11
C TRP A 290 -2.09 16.97 2.30
N TYR A 291 -2.71 17.44 3.39
CA TYR A 291 -3.40 16.57 4.32
C TYR A 291 -4.79 16.30 3.75
N PHE A 292 -5.18 15.05 3.70
CA PHE A 292 -6.54 14.65 3.37
C PHE A 292 -7.37 14.55 4.64
N VAL A 293 -8.65 14.78 4.52
CA VAL A 293 -9.60 14.60 5.61
C VAL A 293 -10.63 13.58 5.17
N ILE A 294 -10.80 12.54 5.97
CA ILE A 294 -11.75 11.46 5.74
C ILE A 294 -12.75 11.39 6.88
N SER A 295 -13.92 10.79 6.65
CA SER A 295 -14.88 10.57 7.72
C SER A 295 -14.31 9.62 8.78
N GLU A 296 -14.70 9.81 10.04
CA GLU A 296 -14.30 8.90 11.14
C GLU A 296 -14.83 7.47 10.91
N ASP A 297 -15.94 7.31 10.19
CA ASP A 297 -16.46 5.98 9.84
C ASP A 297 -15.60 5.27 8.80
N SER A 298 -15.08 6.00 7.80
CA SER A 298 -14.06 5.46 6.89
C SER A 298 -12.81 5.02 7.65
N PHE A 299 -12.31 5.86 8.56
CA PHE A 299 -11.17 5.50 9.40
C PHE A 299 -11.40 4.23 10.22
N LYS A 300 -12.56 4.09 10.89
CA LYS A 300 -12.91 2.88 11.65
C LYS A 300 -12.95 1.63 10.77
N ASN A 301 -13.33 1.76 9.51
CA ASN A 301 -13.33 0.67 8.57
C ASN A 301 -11.91 0.32 8.07
N LEU A 302 -11.02 1.29 7.96
CA LEU A 302 -9.62 1.09 7.56
C LEU A 302 -8.75 0.57 8.70
N ARG A 303 -9.06 0.94 9.95
CA ARG A 303 -8.32 0.48 11.11
C ARG A 303 -8.86 -0.85 11.60
N ILE A 304 -8.05 -1.89 11.54
CA ILE A 304 -8.35 -3.20 12.14
C ILE A 304 -7.53 -3.31 13.42
N GLU A 305 -8.21 -3.61 14.53
CA GLU A 305 -7.56 -3.86 15.80
C GLU A 305 -7.09 -5.32 15.89
N ARG A 306 -6.15 -5.60 16.79
CA ARG A 306 -5.54 -6.91 16.95
C ARG A 306 -6.58 -8.02 17.14
N GLU A 307 -7.59 -7.75 17.97
CA GLU A 307 -8.66 -8.66 18.34
C GLU A 307 -9.67 -8.92 17.20
N ASP A 308 -9.73 -8.00 16.22
CA ASP A 308 -10.65 -8.09 15.08
C ASP A 308 -10.05 -8.83 13.87
N LEU A 309 -8.74 -9.06 13.85
CA LEU A 309 -8.05 -9.68 12.73
C LEU A 309 -8.24 -11.19 12.68
N ILE A 310 -8.22 -11.85 13.84
CA ILE A 310 -8.40 -13.29 13.98
C ILE A 310 -9.61 -13.54 14.87
N VAL A 311 -10.53 -14.38 14.40
CA VAL A 311 -11.79 -14.71 15.08
C VAL A 311 -11.94 -16.21 15.25
N LYS A 312 -12.77 -16.65 16.18
CA LYS A 312 -13.11 -18.07 16.31
C LYS A 312 -13.91 -18.54 15.10
N LYS A 313 -13.61 -19.73 14.60
CA LYS A 313 -14.38 -20.36 13.50
C LYS A 313 -15.87 -20.36 13.80
N GLY A 314 -16.67 -19.88 12.85
CA GLY A 314 -18.12 -19.79 12.98
C GLY A 314 -18.62 -18.66 13.90
N ALA A 315 -17.76 -17.80 14.42
CA ALA A 315 -18.20 -16.59 15.10
C ALA A 315 -18.82 -15.63 14.08
N LEU A 316 -20.05 -15.20 14.32
CA LEU A 316 -20.67 -14.14 13.51
C LEU A 316 -19.86 -12.86 13.70
N PRO A 317 -19.41 -12.21 12.61
CA PRO A 317 -18.62 -10.99 12.71
C PRO A 317 -19.43 -9.91 13.43
N LYS A 318 -18.84 -9.29 14.43
CA LYS A 318 -19.37 -8.07 15.03
C LYS A 318 -19.19 -6.94 14.00
N LEU A 319 -20.18 -6.73 13.16
CA LEU A 319 -20.29 -5.48 12.42
C LEU A 319 -20.42 -4.37 13.47
N ASN A 320 -19.48 -3.43 13.47
CA ASN A 320 -19.59 -2.18 14.24
C ASN A 320 -20.88 -1.49 13.78
N ARG A 321 -21.99 -1.74 14.50
CA ARG A 321 -23.18 -0.93 14.37
C ARG A 321 -22.82 0.43 14.95
N GLY A 322 -22.54 1.39 14.06
CA GLY A 322 -22.64 2.79 14.41
C GLY A 322 -23.94 2.97 15.20
N ALA A 323 -23.88 3.69 16.31
CA ALA A 323 -24.99 3.91 17.22
C ALA A 323 -26.25 4.33 16.44
N ALA A 324 -27.07 3.35 16.07
CA ALA A 324 -28.42 3.61 15.63
C ALA A 324 -29.17 4.16 16.84
N GLY A 325 -29.61 5.41 16.72
CA GLY A 325 -30.39 6.08 17.74
C GLY A 325 -31.52 5.19 18.25
N SER A 326 -31.67 5.13 19.56
CA SER A 326 -32.78 4.46 20.22
C SER A 326 -34.11 4.87 19.56
N PRO A 327 -35.00 3.93 19.23
CA PRO A 327 -36.31 4.29 18.71
C PRO A 327 -37.05 5.11 19.77
N ALA A 328 -37.50 6.28 19.36
CA ALA A 328 -38.36 7.14 20.18
C ALA A 328 -39.62 6.36 20.56
N THR A 329 -39.88 6.26 21.83
CA THR A 329 -41.13 5.72 22.38
C THR A 329 -42.30 6.56 21.90
N PRO A 330 -43.36 6.03 21.30
CA PRO A 330 -44.53 6.80 20.90
C PRO A 330 -45.25 7.39 22.15
N PRO A 331 -45.79 8.62 22.04
CA PRO A 331 -46.49 9.21 23.15
C PRO A 331 -47.79 8.40 23.49
N THR A 332 -47.92 8.04 24.75
CA THR A 332 -49.12 7.45 25.30
C THR A 332 -50.23 8.47 25.28
N THR A 333 -51.26 8.27 24.47
CA THR A 333 -52.50 9.02 24.54
C THR A 333 -53.25 8.65 25.81
N GLY A 334 -53.17 9.53 26.80
CA GLY A 334 -54.04 9.50 27.97
C GLY A 334 -55.48 9.85 27.58
N SER A 335 -56.36 8.90 27.79
CA SER A 335 -57.80 9.08 27.69
C SER A 335 -58.25 9.58 29.05
N GLU A 336 -58.70 10.82 29.13
CA GLU A 336 -59.46 11.34 30.27
C GLU A 336 -60.94 11.13 30.03
N LYS A 337 -61.52 10.62 31.11
CA LYS A 337 -62.93 10.76 31.37
C LYS A 337 -63.14 11.95 32.30
#